data_6a8c23c6b1ab58192270ba47d77c98f2
#
_entry.id   6a8c23c6b1ab58192270ba47d77c98f2
#
_cell.length_a   1.000
_cell.length_b   1.000
_cell.length_c   1.000
_cell.angle_alpha   90.00
_cell.angle_beta   90.00
_cell.angle_gamma   90.00
#
_symmetry.space_group_name_H-M   'P 1'
#
loop_
_entity.id
_entity.type
_entity.pdbx_description
1 polymer ?
#
loop_
_entity_poly.entity_id
_entity_poly.type
_entity_poly.pdbx_seq_one_letter_code
_entity_poly.pdbx_strand_id
1 'polypeptide(L)'
;MIPLPFPPRSSLRRDLLVSTIDAMAFSVMVGCGETYFAAFALALGLGPVAAGMVAAVPVLVGAVVQLAAPLGVARLGSNRRWVIACTIVQATCFVPMVAWALRGQATLWELLVAASLYWSAGMAGVPAWTEWMATLVPGNLRTPYFAHRNRLGQYSVFLGFMASGLVLQWGERRAAVLPTFAAMFAVAGIARLVSTACLWSCREPRAADIEPVAAEPVGQRVARSLRRMAGSRSGPLVAYLCCFVFGAQMAAPYFTPYMLRELGFSYHAFMLVVGTSFLAKAVLLPSIGRLASRVGPLRLLGLASIAIVPLAMLWLPSRHVAYLCGVQVAAGACWAAYELAVMLVFFEAFDQRERTGVVTVYNLGIAVATVAGAGCGGLLLRTLGETWEAYATLFAVSCVARLAALPILRRAMLTPPASEPRSRDCRESSSPDRSRPPCTR
;
A
#
# COMPACT_ATOMS: atom_id res chain seq x y z
N MET A 1 19.48 0.82 23.56
CA MET A 1 18.80 -0.48 23.34
C MET A 1 17.39 -0.34 23.89
N ILE A 2 16.37 -0.26 23.03
CA ILE A 2 14.97 -0.20 23.45
C ILE A 2 14.58 -1.61 23.89
N PRO A 3 14.15 -1.84 25.15
CA PRO A 3 13.78 -3.15 25.61
C PRO A 3 12.55 -3.65 24.86
N LEU A 4 12.68 -4.78 24.16
CA LEU A 4 11.52 -5.50 23.63
C LEU A 4 10.72 -6.05 24.81
N PRO A 5 9.40 -5.86 24.86
CA PRO A 5 8.59 -6.16 26.03
C PRO A 5 8.36 -7.67 26.31
N PHE A 6 9.16 -8.59 25.79
CA PHE A 6 8.87 -10.02 25.83
C PHE A 6 10.05 -10.90 26.23
N PRO A 7 9.86 -11.90 27.10
CA PRO A 7 10.86 -12.92 27.40
C PRO A 7 10.73 -14.05 26.36
N PRO A 8 11.69 -14.27 25.46
CA PRO A 8 11.63 -15.36 24.52
C PRO A 8 12.78 -16.36 24.68
N ARG A 9 12.58 -17.52 24.09
CA ARG A 9 13.68 -18.39 23.72
C ARG A 9 14.64 -17.59 22.83
N SER A 10 15.93 -17.63 23.11
CA SER A 10 16.95 -16.73 22.51
C SER A 10 16.90 -16.65 20.97
N SER A 11 16.48 -17.70 20.31
CA SER A 11 16.34 -17.82 18.85
C SER A 11 15.17 -17.03 18.26
N LEU A 12 13.99 -17.04 18.89
CA LEU A 12 12.82 -16.26 18.41
C LEU A 12 13.08 -14.76 18.55
N ARG A 13 13.69 -14.33 19.68
CA ARG A 13 14.06 -12.92 19.88
C ARG A 13 14.99 -12.41 18.78
N ARG A 14 15.97 -13.23 18.37
CA ARG A 14 16.87 -12.91 17.28
C ARG A 14 16.09 -12.73 15.96
N ASP A 15 15.21 -13.67 15.60
CA ASP A 15 14.44 -13.60 14.36
C ASP A 15 13.51 -12.38 14.32
N LEU A 16 12.85 -12.06 15.44
CA LEU A 16 12.00 -10.86 15.54
C LEU A 16 12.81 -9.56 15.43
N LEU A 17 14.00 -9.51 16.04
CA LEU A 17 14.89 -8.34 15.94
C LEU A 17 15.38 -8.18 14.49
N VAL A 18 15.87 -9.24 13.87
CA VAL A 18 16.35 -9.24 12.48
C VAL A 18 15.24 -8.84 11.50
N SER A 19 14.02 -9.35 11.68
CA SER A 19 12.86 -8.94 10.89
C SER A 19 12.45 -7.47 11.15
N THR A 20 12.75 -6.91 12.31
CA THR A 20 12.54 -5.47 12.56
C THR A 20 13.58 -4.63 11.83
N ILE A 21 14.86 -5.07 11.83
CA ILE A 21 15.94 -4.42 11.07
C ILE A 21 15.65 -4.50 9.56
N ASP A 22 15.14 -5.64 9.06
CA ASP A 22 14.64 -5.78 7.69
C ASP A 22 13.60 -4.71 7.36
N ALA A 23 12.60 -4.51 8.24
CA ALA A 23 11.58 -3.50 8.03
C ALA A 23 12.16 -2.08 7.95
N MET A 24 13.11 -1.76 8.81
CA MET A 24 13.76 -0.44 8.81
C MET A 24 14.59 -0.24 7.54
N ALA A 25 15.38 -1.23 7.12
CA ALA A 25 16.20 -1.18 5.92
C ALA A 25 15.33 -1.08 4.64
N PHE A 26 14.27 -1.90 4.55
CA PHE A 26 13.25 -1.78 3.50
C PHE A 26 12.64 -0.38 3.46
N SER A 27 12.29 0.17 4.61
CA SER A 27 11.66 1.49 4.72
C SER A 27 12.63 2.63 4.33
N VAL A 28 13.92 2.51 4.63
CA VAL A 28 14.96 3.44 4.12
C VAL A 28 14.99 3.39 2.59
N MET A 29 14.98 2.19 1.98
CA MET A 29 14.91 2.05 0.52
C MET A 29 13.68 2.74 -0.06
N VAL A 30 12.50 2.59 0.55
CA VAL A 30 11.28 3.28 0.12
C VAL A 30 11.45 4.80 0.21
N GLY A 31 11.95 5.29 1.35
CA GLY A 31 12.14 6.72 1.58
C GLY A 31 13.18 7.38 0.65
N CYS A 32 14.31 6.70 0.39
CA CYS A 32 15.40 7.25 -0.44
C CYS A 32 15.22 6.96 -1.94
N GLY A 33 14.50 5.90 -2.31
CA GLY A 33 14.40 5.41 -3.69
C GLY A 33 13.01 5.59 -4.28
N GLU A 34 12.08 4.71 -3.89
CA GLU A 34 10.74 4.58 -4.48
C GLU A 34 9.98 5.91 -4.52
N THR A 35 9.99 6.67 -3.42
CA THR A 35 9.26 7.93 -3.28
C THR A 35 9.75 9.00 -4.27
N TYR A 36 10.97 8.85 -4.80
CA TYR A 36 11.58 9.81 -5.71
C TYR A 36 11.56 9.40 -7.19
N PHE A 37 10.95 8.28 -7.57
CA PHE A 37 10.89 7.84 -8.98
C PHE A 37 10.24 8.89 -9.90
N ALA A 38 9.12 9.48 -9.49
CA ALA A 38 8.47 10.55 -10.27
C ALA A 38 9.32 11.83 -10.35
N ALA A 39 9.98 12.21 -9.25
CA ALA A 39 10.89 13.34 -9.23
C ALA A 39 12.13 13.11 -10.11
N PHE A 40 12.66 11.89 -10.15
CA PHE A 40 13.75 11.49 -11.03
C PHE A 40 13.35 11.58 -12.51
N ALA A 41 12.16 11.10 -12.88
CA ALA A 41 11.64 11.25 -14.23
C ALA A 41 11.56 12.73 -14.67
N LEU A 42 11.14 13.62 -13.76
CA LEU A 42 11.14 15.07 -14.01
C LEU A 42 12.56 15.64 -14.14
N ALA A 43 13.50 15.21 -13.30
CA ALA A 43 14.89 15.64 -13.35
C ALA A 43 15.60 15.23 -14.65
N LEU A 44 15.19 14.11 -15.26
CA LEU A 44 15.63 13.68 -16.58
C LEU A 44 14.96 14.44 -17.74
N GLY A 45 14.04 15.38 -17.46
CA GLY A 45 13.35 16.15 -18.48
C GLY A 45 12.11 15.49 -19.09
N LEU A 46 11.62 14.38 -18.54
CA LEU A 46 10.52 13.58 -19.10
C LEU A 46 9.21 14.24 -18.81
N GLY A 47 8.63 15.12 -18.77
CA GLY A 47 7.34 15.77 -18.56
C GLY A 47 6.46 15.22 -17.41
N PRO A 48 5.47 15.99 -16.95
CA PRO A 48 4.59 15.62 -15.84
C PRO A 48 3.76 14.35 -16.09
N VAL A 49 3.32 14.15 -17.33
CA VAL A 49 2.55 12.97 -17.70
C VAL A 49 3.42 11.70 -17.57
N ALA A 50 4.68 11.75 -18.05
CA ALA A 50 5.63 10.65 -17.89
C ALA A 50 5.92 10.35 -16.43
N ALA A 51 6.12 11.37 -15.59
CA ALA A 51 6.30 11.20 -14.15
C ALA A 51 5.08 10.55 -13.49
N GLY A 52 3.86 10.94 -13.87
CA GLY A 52 2.62 10.32 -13.43
C GLY A 52 2.49 8.85 -13.87
N MET A 53 2.90 8.53 -15.10
CA MET A 53 2.93 7.14 -15.60
C MET A 53 3.93 6.29 -14.82
N VAL A 54 5.13 6.80 -14.53
CA VAL A 54 6.15 6.12 -13.70
C VAL A 54 5.64 5.85 -12.28
N ALA A 55 4.77 6.69 -11.75
CA ALA A 55 4.17 6.48 -10.44
C ALA A 55 3.03 5.44 -10.46
N ALA A 56 2.27 5.31 -11.55
CA ALA A 56 1.02 4.54 -11.58
C ALA A 56 1.12 3.20 -12.32
N VAL A 57 1.69 3.18 -13.53
CA VAL A 57 1.75 1.98 -14.38
C VAL A 57 2.48 0.81 -13.72
N PRO A 58 3.65 1.02 -13.06
CA PRO A 58 4.37 -0.06 -12.39
C PRO A 58 3.57 -0.77 -11.31
N VAL A 59 2.71 -0.05 -10.60
CA VAL A 59 1.85 -0.61 -9.55
C VAL A 59 0.84 -1.60 -10.15
N LEU A 60 0.24 -1.29 -11.32
CA LEU A 60 -0.66 -2.22 -12.02
C LEU A 60 0.09 -3.48 -12.46
N VAL A 61 1.24 -3.31 -13.11
CA VAL A 61 2.05 -4.45 -13.55
C VAL A 61 2.40 -5.33 -12.35
N GLY A 62 2.80 -4.72 -11.24
CA GLY A 62 3.07 -5.42 -9.99
C GLY A 62 1.86 -6.19 -9.44
N ALA A 63 0.68 -5.59 -9.45
CA ALA A 63 -0.55 -6.25 -9.01
C ALA A 63 -0.93 -7.46 -9.88
N VAL A 64 -0.72 -7.39 -11.19
CA VAL A 64 -0.93 -8.52 -12.10
C VAL A 64 0.10 -9.62 -11.82
N VAL A 65 1.38 -9.28 -11.73
CA VAL A 65 2.45 -10.26 -11.46
C VAL A 65 2.31 -10.92 -10.09
N GLN A 66 1.80 -10.20 -9.09
CA GLN A 66 1.51 -10.76 -7.77
C GLN A 66 0.59 -12.00 -7.82
N LEU A 67 -0.33 -12.07 -8.79
CA LEU A 67 -1.21 -13.23 -8.96
C LEU A 67 -0.45 -14.51 -9.30
N ALA A 68 0.76 -14.40 -9.84
CA ALA A 68 1.63 -15.53 -10.13
C ALA A 68 2.53 -15.94 -8.93
N ALA A 69 2.49 -15.21 -7.81
CA ALA A 69 3.33 -15.49 -6.63
C ALA A 69 3.23 -16.94 -6.13
N PRO A 70 2.02 -17.60 -6.07
CA PRO A 70 1.92 -18.98 -5.65
C PRO A 70 2.72 -19.97 -6.54
N LEU A 71 2.81 -19.67 -7.85
CA LEU A 71 3.60 -20.50 -8.78
C LEU A 71 5.10 -20.37 -8.48
N GLY A 72 5.56 -19.16 -8.14
CA GLY A 72 6.94 -18.91 -7.75
C GLY A 72 7.31 -19.64 -6.44
N VAL A 73 6.42 -19.57 -5.44
CA VAL A 73 6.59 -20.30 -4.17
C VAL A 73 6.63 -21.80 -4.40
N ALA A 74 5.72 -22.32 -5.23
CA ALA A 74 5.67 -23.76 -5.55
C ALA A 74 6.96 -24.25 -6.24
N ARG A 75 7.51 -23.45 -7.17
CA ARG A 75 8.77 -23.79 -7.86
C ARG A 75 9.98 -23.81 -6.95
N LEU A 76 10.07 -22.89 -5.99
CA LEU A 76 11.19 -22.79 -5.06
C LEU A 76 11.00 -23.63 -3.79
N GLY A 77 9.79 -24.15 -3.56
CA GLY A 77 9.43 -24.99 -2.40
C GLY A 77 9.56 -24.28 -1.05
N SER A 78 9.58 -22.92 -1.01
CA SER A 78 9.80 -22.16 0.22
C SER A 78 9.33 -20.72 0.06
N ASN A 79 8.51 -20.23 0.98
CA ASN A 79 8.12 -18.85 1.06
C ASN A 79 9.32 -17.91 1.22
N ARG A 80 10.27 -18.28 2.08
CA ARG A 80 11.50 -17.53 2.33
C ARG A 80 12.35 -17.40 1.07
N ARG A 81 12.60 -18.49 0.33
CA ARG A 81 13.40 -18.45 -0.91
C ARG A 81 12.75 -17.55 -1.96
N TRP A 82 11.43 -17.62 -2.10
CA TRP A 82 10.68 -16.75 -3.01
C TRP A 82 10.82 -15.27 -2.63
N VAL A 83 10.60 -14.93 -1.35
CA VAL A 83 10.75 -13.56 -0.84
C VAL A 83 12.17 -13.05 -1.08
N ILE A 84 13.20 -13.84 -0.79
CA ILE A 84 14.61 -13.46 -1.02
C ILE A 84 14.87 -13.20 -2.51
N ALA A 85 14.38 -14.06 -3.41
CA ALA A 85 14.51 -13.84 -4.85
C ALA A 85 13.85 -12.52 -5.28
N CYS A 86 12.64 -12.24 -4.79
CA CYS A 86 11.95 -10.98 -5.05
C CYS A 86 12.75 -9.76 -4.53
N THR A 87 13.32 -9.86 -3.34
CA THR A 87 14.09 -8.75 -2.75
C THR A 87 15.39 -8.48 -3.49
N ILE A 88 16.07 -9.52 -4.00
CA ILE A 88 17.25 -9.38 -4.87
C ILE A 88 16.87 -8.67 -6.17
N VAL A 89 15.78 -9.08 -6.82
CA VAL A 89 15.28 -8.41 -8.03
C VAL A 89 14.98 -6.94 -7.76
N GLN A 90 14.34 -6.58 -6.65
CA GLN A 90 14.14 -5.18 -6.29
C GLN A 90 15.45 -4.40 -6.13
N ALA A 91 16.45 -4.99 -5.46
CA ALA A 91 17.74 -4.34 -5.27
C ALA A 91 18.45 -4.11 -6.60
N THR A 92 18.42 -5.09 -7.51
CA THR A 92 19.06 -4.99 -8.85
C THR A 92 18.41 -3.94 -9.74
N CYS A 93 17.11 -3.61 -9.54
CA CYS A 93 16.45 -2.54 -10.29
C CYS A 93 17.06 -1.14 -10.04
N PHE A 94 17.74 -0.94 -8.92
CA PHE A 94 18.43 0.33 -8.67
C PHE A 94 19.72 0.49 -9.49
N VAL A 95 20.33 -0.59 -9.95
CA VAL A 95 21.56 -0.53 -10.76
C VAL A 95 21.38 0.27 -12.07
N PRO A 96 20.38 -0.03 -12.93
CA PRO A 96 20.15 0.79 -14.12
C PRO A 96 19.71 2.21 -13.75
N MET A 97 18.98 2.44 -12.66
CA MET A 97 18.59 3.79 -12.23
C MET A 97 19.81 4.63 -11.87
N VAL A 98 20.80 4.06 -11.18
CA VAL A 98 22.10 4.71 -10.91
C VAL A 98 22.83 5.02 -12.23
N ALA A 99 22.88 4.07 -13.15
CA ALA A 99 23.55 4.26 -14.43
C ALA A 99 22.90 5.38 -15.27
N TRP A 100 21.58 5.44 -15.33
CA TRP A 100 20.86 6.52 -16.04
C TRP A 100 21.04 7.87 -15.36
N ALA A 101 21.04 7.93 -14.06
CA ALA A 101 21.31 9.16 -13.31
C ALA A 101 22.73 9.69 -13.59
N LEU A 102 23.74 8.81 -13.69
CA LEU A 102 25.10 9.20 -14.04
C LEU A 102 25.27 9.59 -15.52
N ARG A 103 24.52 8.94 -16.44
CA ARG A 103 24.51 9.30 -17.85
C ARG A 103 23.73 10.58 -18.16
N GLY A 104 22.86 10.98 -17.25
CA GLY A 104 22.00 12.15 -17.42
C GLY A 104 20.82 11.96 -18.36
N GLN A 105 20.52 10.73 -18.78
CA GLN A 105 19.44 10.43 -19.73
C GLN A 105 18.86 9.03 -19.53
N ALA A 106 17.56 8.92 -19.68
CA ALA A 106 16.82 7.68 -19.80
C ALA A 106 15.53 7.95 -20.59
N THR A 107 15.04 6.95 -21.29
CA THR A 107 13.76 6.99 -21.94
C THR A 107 12.63 6.65 -20.95
N LEU A 108 11.40 7.09 -21.26
CA LEU A 108 10.23 6.71 -20.46
C LEU A 108 10.08 5.19 -20.33
N TRP A 109 10.32 4.44 -21.42
CA TRP A 109 10.20 2.99 -21.44
C TRP A 109 11.21 2.30 -20.52
N GLU A 110 12.44 2.76 -20.48
CA GLU A 110 13.48 2.25 -19.57
C GLU A 110 13.03 2.41 -18.11
N LEU A 111 12.53 3.59 -17.74
CA LEU A 111 12.02 3.85 -16.40
C LEU A 111 10.79 3.00 -16.07
N LEU A 112 9.85 2.89 -17.01
CA LEU A 112 8.65 2.07 -16.82
C LEU A 112 9.00 0.59 -16.63
N VAL A 113 9.95 0.05 -17.40
CA VAL A 113 10.39 -1.35 -17.27
C VAL A 113 11.07 -1.58 -15.92
N ALA A 114 12.03 -0.74 -15.53
CA ALA A 114 12.74 -0.89 -14.25
C ALA A 114 11.80 -0.73 -13.06
N ALA A 115 10.94 0.30 -13.07
CA ALA A 115 9.96 0.52 -12.02
C ALA A 115 8.90 -0.60 -11.98
N SER A 116 8.45 -1.11 -13.14
CA SER A 116 7.51 -2.23 -13.18
C SER A 116 8.12 -3.52 -12.64
N LEU A 117 9.37 -3.80 -12.93
CA LEU A 117 10.09 -4.95 -12.37
C LEU A 117 10.26 -4.80 -10.85
N TYR A 118 10.61 -3.61 -10.39
CA TYR A 118 10.71 -3.27 -8.97
C TYR A 118 9.39 -3.52 -8.22
N TRP A 119 8.28 -2.95 -8.72
CA TRP A 119 6.95 -3.11 -8.12
C TRP A 119 6.44 -4.55 -8.22
N SER A 120 6.68 -5.23 -9.33
CA SER A 120 6.31 -6.64 -9.54
C SER A 120 6.99 -7.54 -8.53
N ALA A 121 8.29 -7.38 -8.33
CA ALA A 121 9.05 -8.15 -7.36
C ALA A 121 8.57 -7.84 -5.93
N GLY A 122 8.37 -6.56 -5.59
CA GLY A 122 7.85 -6.16 -4.29
C GLY A 122 6.51 -6.77 -3.97
N MET A 123 5.53 -6.60 -4.86
CA MET A 123 4.17 -7.09 -4.65
C MET A 123 4.08 -8.62 -4.67
N ALA A 124 4.84 -9.30 -5.55
CA ALA A 124 4.87 -10.76 -5.60
C ALA A 124 5.47 -11.39 -4.33
N GLY A 125 6.34 -10.68 -3.62
CA GLY A 125 6.89 -11.13 -2.34
C GLY A 125 5.91 -11.04 -1.17
N VAL A 126 4.93 -10.12 -1.20
CA VAL A 126 4.05 -9.81 -0.05
C VAL A 126 3.24 -11.00 0.45
N PRO A 127 2.54 -11.79 -0.38
CA PRO A 127 1.75 -12.93 0.11
C PRO A 127 2.62 -13.98 0.81
N ALA A 128 3.75 -14.34 0.20
CA ALA A 128 4.67 -15.32 0.76
C ALA A 128 5.33 -14.83 2.06
N TRP A 129 5.69 -13.54 2.12
CA TRP A 129 6.21 -12.92 3.33
C TRP A 129 5.18 -12.92 4.46
N THR A 130 3.92 -12.61 4.15
CA THR A 130 2.83 -12.60 5.14
C THR A 130 2.61 -13.99 5.72
N GLU A 131 2.59 -15.02 4.88
CA GLU A 131 2.45 -16.41 5.29
C GLU A 131 3.64 -16.86 6.15
N TRP A 132 4.86 -16.58 5.70
CA TRP A 132 6.07 -16.89 6.44
C TRP A 132 6.10 -16.21 7.81
N MET A 133 5.79 -14.91 7.89
CA MET A 133 5.74 -14.20 9.16
C MET A 133 4.60 -14.67 10.07
N ALA A 134 3.49 -15.13 9.51
CA ALA A 134 2.39 -15.72 10.28
C ALA A 134 2.80 -17.04 10.96
N THR A 135 3.71 -17.81 10.37
CA THR A 135 4.25 -19.02 11.00
C THR A 135 5.40 -18.72 11.97
N LEU A 136 6.19 -17.68 11.71
CA LEU A 136 7.34 -17.30 12.53
C LEU A 136 6.92 -16.62 13.85
N VAL A 137 5.88 -15.77 13.82
CA VAL A 137 5.46 -14.95 14.95
C VAL A 137 4.31 -15.61 15.69
N PRO A 138 4.48 -15.98 17.00
CA PRO A 138 3.40 -16.56 17.80
C PRO A 138 2.16 -15.65 17.85
N GLY A 139 0.96 -16.24 17.85
CA GLY A 139 -0.31 -15.53 17.75
C GLY A 139 -0.50 -14.43 18.79
N ASN A 140 -0.13 -14.69 20.05
CA ASN A 140 -0.20 -13.74 21.18
C ASN A 140 0.75 -12.54 21.04
N LEU A 141 1.82 -12.65 20.23
CA LEU A 141 2.81 -11.59 20.02
C LEU A 141 2.59 -10.83 18.69
N ARG A 142 1.75 -11.32 17.76
CA ARG A 142 1.58 -10.73 16.43
C ARG A 142 1.20 -9.27 16.46
N THR A 143 0.12 -8.92 17.14
CA THR A 143 -0.39 -7.53 17.15
C THR A 143 0.63 -6.53 17.71
N PRO A 144 1.19 -6.70 18.91
CA PRO A 144 2.16 -5.75 19.45
C PRO A 144 3.48 -5.72 18.66
N TYR A 145 3.92 -6.87 18.14
CA TYR A 145 5.14 -6.95 17.32
C TYR A 145 4.98 -6.19 16.00
N PHE A 146 3.92 -6.46 15.22
CA PHE A 146 3.72 -5.78 13.94
C PHE A 146 3.42 -4.30 14.11
N ALA A 147 2.73 -3.90 15.18
CA ALA A 147 2.55 -2.49 15.50
C ALA A 147 3.90 -1.78 15.77
N HIS A 148 4.79 -2.40 16.54
CA HIS A 148 6.13 -1.87 16.80
C HIS A 148 6.99 -1.84 15.53
N ARG A 149 7.03 -2.94 14.77
CA ARG A 149 7.75 -3.07 13.51
C ARG A 149 7.31 -2.01 12.48
N ASN A 150 6.00 -1.84 12.30
CA ASN A 150 5.45 -0.85 11.38
C ASN A 150 5.78 0.58 11.82
N ARG A 151 5.71 0.88 13.12
CA ARG A 151 6.08 2.21 13.64
C ARG A 151 7.53 2.55 13.34
N LEU A 152 8.46 1.63 13.57
CA LEU A 152 9.88 1.84 13.24
C LEU A 152 10.08 1.98 11.73
N GLY A 153 9.36 1.19 10.93
CA GLY A 153 9.35 1.33 9.47
C GLY A 153 8.91 2.74 9.04
N GLN A 154 7.80 3.26 9.57
CA GLN A 154 7.33 4.62 9.23
C GLN A 154 8.34 5.71 9.59
N TYR A 155 9.01 5.61 10.75
CA TYR A 155 10.11 6.53 11.07
C TYR A 155 11.28 6.41 10.09
N SER A 156 11.61 5.19 9.66
CA SER A 156 12.70 4.96 8.70
C SER A 156 12.37 5.49 7.30
N VAL A 157 11.12 5.35 6.83
CA VAL A 157 10.64 5.99 5.58
C VAL A 157 10.79 7.50 5.68
N PHE A 158 10.28 8.08 6.77
CA PHE A 158 10.34 9.52 7.00
C PHE A 158 11.78 10.04 7.01
N LEU A 159 12.66 9.41 7.80
CA LEU A 159 14.07 9.81 7.89
C LEU A 159 14.80 9.64 6.55
N GLY A 160 14.57 8.53 5.84
CA GLY A 160 15.13 8.30 4.51
C GLY A 160 14.68 9.36 3.51
N PHE A 161 13.38 9.68 3.51
CA PHE A 161 12.81 10.71 2.65
C PHE A 161 13.37 12.11 2.97
N MET A 162 13.48 12.47 4.26
CA MET A 162 14.05 13.74 4.70
C MET A 162 15.52 13.87 4.32
N ALA A 163 16.33 12.84 4.61
CA ALA A 163 17.75 12.82 4.25
C ALA A 163 17.94 13.00 2.74
N SER A 164 17.15 12.28 1.94
CA SER A 164 17.21 12.36 0.48
C SER A 164 16.84 13.76 -0.05
N GLY A 165 15.82 14.38 0.50
CA GLY A 165 15.43 15.73 0.13
C GLY A 165 16.53 16.77 0.45
N LEU A 166 17.20 16.63 1.60
CA LEU A 166 18.33 17.50 1.97
C LEU A 166 19.52 17.29 1.03
N VAL A 167 19.84 16.05 0.68
CA VAL A 167 20.94 15.72 -0.25
C VAL A 167 20.62 16.21 -1.65
N LEU A 168 19.37 16.10 -2.13
CA LEU A 168 18.95 16.67 -3.41
C LEU A 168 19.02 18.19 -3.42
N GLN A 169 18.61 18.87 -2.35
CA GLN A 169 18.74 20.33 -2.22
C GLN A 169 20.21 20.78 -2.29
N TRP A 170 21.12 20.01 -1.68
CA TRP A 170 22.56 20.27 -1.78
C TRP A 170 23.08 20.06 -3.22
N GLY A 171 22.59 19.00 -3.91
CA GLY A 171 22.90 18.73 -5.31
C GLY A 171 22.40 19.82 -6.25
N GLU A 172 21.19 20.36 -6.01
CA GLU A 172 20.60 21.45 -6.77
C GLU A 172 21.46 22.71 -6.69
N ARG A 173 21.92 23.09 -5.48
CA ARG A 173 22.82 24.25 -5.27
C ARG A 173 24.17 24.10 -5.99
N ARG A 174 24.60 22.88 -6.32
CA ARG A 174 25.86 22.57 -7.02
C ARG A 174 25.69 22.21 -8.49
N ALA A 175 24.48 22.38 -9.04
CA ALA A 175 24.12 21.92 -10.38
C ALA A 175 24.42 20.43 -10.62
N ALA A 176 24.32 19.60 -9.56
CA ALA A 176 24.64 18.17 -9.55
C ALA A 176 23.46 17.28 -9.14
N VAL A 177 22.24 17.63 -9.61
CA VAL A 177 20.99 16.94 -9.22
C VAL A 177 21.02 15.46 -9.62
N LEU A 178 21.41 15.16 -10.85
CA LEU A 178 21.41 13.76 -11.35
C LEU A 178 22.48 12.87 -10.66
N PRO A 179 23.71 13.30 -10.45
CA PRO A 179 24.68 12.56 -9.61
C PRO A 179 24.14 12.31 -8.18
N THR A 180 23.37 13.25 -7.65
CA THR A 180 22.75 13.11 -6.33
C THR A 180 21.66 12.03 -6.34
N PHE A 181 20.82 11.95 -7.39
CA PHE A 181 19.90 10.83 -7.56
C PHE A 181 20.63 9.49 -7.67
N ALA A 182 21.80 9.45 -8.36
CA ALA A 182 22.60 8.23 -8.43
C ALA A 182 23.04 7.76 -7.04
N ALA A 183 23.55 8.68 -6.19
CA ALA A 183 23.93 8.36 -4.82
C ALA A 183 22.73 7.87 -3.98
N MET A 184 21.57 8.51 -4.10
CA MET A 184 20.36 8.11 -3.41
C MET A 184 19.90 6.70 -3.82
N PHE A 185 19.87 6.40 -5.11
CA PHE A 185 19.48 5.07 -5.60
C PHE A 185 20.50 4.00 -5.22
N ALA A 186 21.80 4.35 -5.16
CA ALA A 186 22.81 3.43 -4.63
C ALA A 186 22.55 3.11 -3.14
N VAL A 187 22.25 4.11 -2.31
CA VAL A 187 21.87 3.92 -0.90
C VAL A 187 20.60 3.07 -0.78
N ALA A 188 19.58 3.33 -1.62
CA ALA A 188 18.35 2.55 -1.64
C ALA A 188 18.62 1.08 -2.02
N GLY A 189 19.45 0.82 -3.02
CA GLY A 189 19.86 -0.52 -3.41
C GLY A 189 20.61 -1.25 -2.30
N ILE A 190 21.57 -0.58 -1.65
CA ILE A 190 22.31 -1.13 -0.49
C ILE A 190 21.34 -1.42 0.67
N ALA A 191 20.45 -0.50 1.00
CA ALA A 191 19.45 -0.71 2.05
C ALA A 191 18.57 -1.94 1.75
N ARG A 192 18.19 -2.15 0.47
CA ARG A 192 17.45 -3.35 0.07
C ARG A 192 18.29 -4.63 0.18
N LEU A 193 19.56 -4.60 -0.13
CA LEU A 193 20.48 -5.73 0.08
C LEU A 193 20.65 -6.05 1.56
N VAL A 194 20.73 -5.04 2.43
CA VAL A 194 20.74 -5.23 3.90
C VAL A 194 19.44 -5.90 4.35
N SER A 195 18.28 -5.43 3.87
CA SER A 195 16.98 -6.07 4.11
C SER A 195 16.99 -7.53 3.66
N THR A 196 17.53 -7.83 2.47
CA THR A 196 17.66 -9.20 1.94
C THR A 196 18.55 -10.08 2.84
N ALA A 197 19.68 -9.56 3.32
CA ALA A 197 20.57 -10.28 4.24
C ALA A 197 19.89 -10.57 5.59
N CYS A 198 19.09 -9.63 6.10
CA CYS A 198 18.27 -9.84 7.28
C CYS A 198 17.26 -10.98 7.06
N LEU A 199 16.51 -10.96 5.95
CA LEU A 199 15.56 -12.03 5.61
C LEU A 199 16.25 -13.37 5.41
N TRP A 200 17.46 -13.38 4.82
CA TRP A 200 18.27 -14.60 4.70
C TRP A 200 18.66 -15.17 6.06
N SER A 201 18.84 -14.35 7.07
CA SER A 201 19.24 -14.75 8.42
C SER A 201 18.05 -15.23 9.27
N CYS A 202 16.81 -14.92 8.89
CA CYS A 202 15.60 -15.37 9.57
C CYS A 202 15.30 -16.83 9.26
N ARG A 203 14.83 -17.59 10.25
CA ARG A 203 14.43 -18.99 10.05
C ARG A 203 13.09 -19.07 9.38
N GLU A 204 12.91 -20.11 8.57
CA GLU A 204 11.62 -20.53 8.09
C GLU A 204 11.21 -21.77 8.91
N PRO A 205 10.21 -21.65 9.83
CA PRO A 205 9.67 -22.83 10.50
C PRO A 205 9.14 -23.80 9.45
N ARG A 206 9.45 -25.10 9.60
CA ARG A 206 8.84 -26.12 8.73
C ARG A 206 7.33 -25.98 8.88
N ALA A 207 6.65 -25.71 7.78
CA ALA A 207 5.20 -25.81 7.72
C ALA A 207 4.85 -27.27 8.03
N ALA A 208 4.36 -27.53 9.23
CA ALA A 208 3.70 -28.79 9.51
C ALA A 208 2.46 -28.82 8.60
N ASP A 209 2.48 -29.73 7.61
CA ASP A 209 1.34 -30.13 6.79
C ASP A 209 0.39 -29.01 6.34
N ILE A 210 0.91 -28.08 5.55
CA ILE A 210 0.02 -27.24 4.72
C ILE A 210 -0.39 -28.16 3.56
N GLU A 211 -1.61 -28.72 3.64
CA GLU A 211 -2.23 -29.34 2.46
C GLU A 211 -2.07 -28.40 1.28
N PRO A 212 -1.57 -28.88 0.13
CA PRO A 212 -1.49 -28.08 -1.07
C PRO A 212 -2.91 -27.62 -1.40
N VAL A 213 -3.23 -26.36 -1.16
CA VAL A 213 -4.48 -25.79 -1.67
C VAL A 213 -4.44 -26.03 -3.16
N ALA A 214 -5.28 -26.97 -3.64
CA ALA A 214 -5.38 -27.32 -5.04
C ALA A 214 -5.35 -26.05 -5.88
N ALA A 215 -4.41 -25.96 -6.81
CA ALA A 215 -4.12 -24.76 -7.59
C ALA A 215 -5.28 -24.49 -8.56
N GLU A 216 -6.38 -24.01 -8.01
CA GLU A 216 -7.50 -23.56 -8.85
C GLU A 216 -7.02 -22.36 -9.69
N PRO A 217 -7.28 -22.37 -11.01
CA PRO A 217 -6.89 -21.27 -11.88
C PRO A 217 -7.38 -19.93 -11.35
N VAL A 218 -6.49 -18.94 -11.27
CA VAL A 218 -6.78 -17.60 -10.71
C VAL A 218 -8.05 -17.01 -11.31
N GLY A 219 -8.27 -17.15 -12.64
CA GLY A 219 -9.46 -16.66 -13.32
C GLY A 219 -10.77 -17.26 -12.80
N GLN A 220 -10.79 -18.58 -12.50
CA GLN A 220 -11.98 -19.25 -11.94
C GLN A 220 -12.24 -18.79 -10.51
N ARG A 221 -11.19 -18.59 -9.71
CA ARG A 221 -11.27 -18.08 -8.34
C ARG A 221 -11.83 -16.66 -8.32
N VAL A 222 -11.33 -15.77 -9.19
CA VAL A 222 -11.82 -14.39 -9.34
C VAL A 222 -13.29 -14.39 -9.79
N ALA A 223 -13.64 -15.17 -10.84
CA ALA A 223 -15.01 -15.24 -11.34
C ALA A 223 -15.99 -15.76 -10.27
N ARG A 224 -15.60 -16.78 -9.49
CA ARG A 224 -16.41 -17.30 -8.38
C ARG A 224 -16.60 -16.22 -7.31
N SER A 225 -15.55 -15.51 -6.94
CA SER A 225 -15.61 -14.43 -5.94
C SER A 225 -16.51 -13.29 -6.42
N LEU A 226 -16.39 -12.86 -7.67
CA LEU A 226 -17.27 -11.84 -8.26
C LEU A 226 -18.74 -12.24 -8.23
N ARG A 227 -19.07 -13.50 -8.58
CA ARG A 227 -20.45 -14.00 -8.52
C ARG A 227 -21.01 -14.00 -7.09
N ARG A 228 -20.23 -14.39 -6.10
CA ARG A 228 -20.62 -14.35 -4.69
C ARG A 228 -20.81 -12.93 -4.19
N MET A 229 -19.92 -12.02 -4.59
CA MET A 229 -19.97 -10.61 -4.20
C MET A 229 -21.18 -9.88 -4.79
N ALA A 230 -21.68 -10.27 -5.98
CA ALA A 230 -22.80 -9.63 -6.64
C ALA A 230 -24.10 -9.64 -5.80
N GLY A 231 -24.28 -10.64 -4.92
CA GLY A 231 -25.44 -10.75 -4.02
C GLY A 231 -25.16 -10.41 -2.56
N SER A 232 -23.96 -9.92 -2.22
CA SER A 232 -23.54 -9.68 -0.86
C SER A 232 -23.13 -8.21 -0.62
N ARG A 233 -22.98 -7.83 0.65
CA ARG A 233 -22.48 -6.51 1.07
C ARG A 233 -21.08 -6.21 0.52
N SER A 234 -20.28 -7.24 0.23
CA SER A 234 -18.91 -7.11 -0.26
C SER A 234 -18.84 -6.46 -1.65
N GLY A 235 -19.80 -6.73 -2.54
CA GLY A 235 -19.83 -6.16 -3.88
C GLY A 235 -19.86 -4.62 -3.90
N PRO A 236 -20.93 -3.99 -3.34
CA PRO A 236 -21.00 -2.52 -3.26
C PRO A 236 -19.83 -1.89 -2.51
N LEU A 237 -19.28 -2.56 -1.47
CA LEU A 237 -18.15 -2.04 -0.72
C LEU A 237 -16.87 -2.02 -1.57
N VAL A 238 -16.54 -3.11 -2.26
CA VAL A 238 -15.36 -3.17 -3.15
C VAL A 238 -15.54 -2.23 -4.33
N ALA A 239 -16.73 -2.14 -4.92
CA ALA A 239 -17.04 -1.17 -5.97
C ALA A 239 -16.80 0.27 -5.50
N TYR A 240 -17.28 0.61 -4.29
CA TYR A 240 -17.01 1.91 -3.67
C TYR A 240 -15.51 2.18 -3.54
N LEU A 241 -14.75 1.23 -2.97
CA LEU A 241 -13.32 1.41 -2.76
C LEU A 241 -12.57 1.63 -4.09
N CYS A 242 -12.92 0.87 -5.13
CA CYS A 242 -12.34 1.05 -6.47
C CYS A 242 -12.70 2.41 -7.08
N CYS A 243 -13.97 2.84 -7.02
CA CYS A 243 -14.39 4.14 -7.55
C CYS A 243 -13.74 5.31 -6.79
N PHE A 244 -13.65 5.20 -5.45
CA PHE A 244 -13.03 6.23 -4.63
C PHE A 244 -11.52 6.37 -4.91
N VAL A 245 -10.82 5.23 -5.02
CA VAL A 245 -9.39 5.21 -5.38
C VAL A 245 -9.18 5.70 -6.81
N PHE A 246 -10.03 5.33 -7.77
CA PHE A 246 -9.99 5.89 -9.13
C PHE A 246 -10.00 7.42 -9.10
N GLY A 247 -10.97 8.02 -8.40
CA GLY A 247 -11.06 9.47 -8.24
C GLY A 247 -9.83 10.08 -7.55
N ALA A 248 -9.28 9.42 -6.52
CA ALA A 248 -8.08 9.87 -5.83
C ALA A 248 -6.84 9.81 -6.75
N GLN A 249 -6.69 8.74 -7.51
CA GLN A 249 -5.55 8.50 -8.40
C GLN A 249 -5.56 9.37 -9.66
N MET A 250 -6.67 10.02 -10.00
CA MET A 250 -6.66 11.06 -11.04
C MET A 250 -5.70 12.21 -10.69
N ALA A 251 -5.63 12.60 -9.41
CA ALA A 251 -4.79 13.72 -8.96
C ALA A 251 -3.47 13.24 -8.32
N ALA A 252 -3.46 12.12 -7.60
CA ALA A 252 -2.36 11.71 -6.74
C ALA A 252 -0.99 11.66 -7.43
N PRO A 253 -0.80 11.08 -8.63
CA PRO A 253 0.50 11.03 -9.31
C PRO A 253 1.01 12.40 -9.76
N TYR A 254 0.11 13.38 -9.88
CA TYR A 254 0.40 14.70 -10.44
C TYR A 254 0.72 15.76 -9.38
N PHE A 255 0.63 15.43 -8.09
CA PHE A 255 1.09 16.35 -7.03
C PHE A 255 2.61 16.60 -7.07
N THR A 256 3.42 15.59 -7.39
CA THR A 256 4.87 15.77 -7.52
C THR A 256 5.22 16.75 -8.66
N PRO A 257 4.75 16.56 -9.92
CA PRO A 257 4.96 17.53 -10.97
C PRO A 257 4.33 18.90 -10.67
N TYR A 258 3.17 18.96 -10.04
CA TYR A 258 2.56 20.22 -9.60
C TYR A 258 3.47 20.97 -8.64
N MET A 259 4.01 20.34 -7.61
CA MET A 259 4.92 20.97 -6.65
C MET A 259 6.23 21.42 -7.29
N LEU A 260 6.87 20.55 -8.08
CA LEU A 260 8.22 20.81 -8.59
C LEU A 260 8.23 21.72 -9.83
N ARG A 261 7.22 21.64 -10.71
CA ARG A 261 7.18 22.44 -11.95
C ARG A 261 6.26 23.64 -11.85
N GLU A 262 5.01 23.44 -11.42
CA GLU A 262 4.02 24.52 -11.42
C GLU A 262 4.22 25.48 -10.24
N LEU A 263 4.45 24.94 -9.02
CA LEU A 263 4.73 25.77 -7.84
C LEU A 263 6.20 26.21 -7.77
N GLY A 264 7.10 25.60 -8.55
CA GLY A 264 8.54 25.88 -8.55
C GLY A 264 9.22 25.56 -7.21
N PHE A 265 8.75 24.56 -6.48
CA PHE A 265 9.33 24.20 -5.19
C PHE A 265 10.72 23.62 -5.35
N SER A 266 11.64 24.09 -4.49
CA SER A 266 12.91 23.39 -4.27
C SER A 266 12.66 22.00 -3.69
N TYR A 267 13.63 21.08 -3.86
CA TYR A 267 13.53 19.74 -3.26
C TYR A 267 13.37 19.78 -1.74
N HIS A 268 13.89 20.82 -1.07
CA HIS A 268 13.68 21.03 0.37
C HIS A 268 12.21 21.34 0.68
N ALA A 269 11.58 22.25 -0.04
CA ALA A 269 10.16 22.58 0.14
C ALA A 269 9.27 21.37 -0.17
N PHE A 270 9.54 20.65 -1.26
CA PHE A 270 8.88 19.41 -1.62
C PHE A 270 8.98 18.37 -0.48
N MET A 271 10.20 18.15 0.04
CA MET A 271 10.46 17.26 1.15
C MET A 271 9.65 17.64 2.41
N LEU A 272 9.66 18.91 2.80
CA LEU A 272 8.92 19.39 3.97
C LEU A 272 7.42 19.15 3.83
N VAL A 273 6.85 19.50 2.68
CA VAL A 273 5.41 19.35 2.43
C VAL A 273 5.02 17.88 2.43
N VAL A 274 5.69 17.01 1.66
CA VAL A 274 5.34 15.57 1.59
C VAL A 274 5.66 14.86 2.90
N GLY A 275 6.81 15.16 3.51
CA GLY A 275 7.25 14.55 4.77
C GLY A 275 6.30 14.86 5.92
N THR A 276 5.68 16.04 5.93
CA THR A 276 4.68 16.42 6.93
C THR A 276 3.49 15.44 6.93
N SER A 277 3.06 14.94 5.77
CA SER A 277 1.98 13.95 5.69
C SER A 277 2.37 12.61 6.32
N PHE A 278 3.59 12.12 6.05
CA PHE A 278 4.08 10.88 6.67
C PHE A 278 4.19 11.00 8.19
N LEU A 279 4.71 12.14 8.67
CA LEU A 279 4.83 12.40 10.10
C LEU A 279 3.46 12.49 10.77
N ALA A 280 2.53 13.24 10.17
CA ALA A 280 1.16 13.37 10.68
C ALA A 280 0.46 12.02 10.75
N LYS A 281 0.60 11.18 9.72
CA LYS A 281 0.07 9.81 9.70
C LYS A 281 0.64 8.98 10.87
N ALA A 282 1.95 8.99 11.08
CA ALA A 282 2.60 8.22 12.14
C ALA A 282 2.19 8.67 13.55
N VAL A 283 2.10 9.99 13.78
CA VAL A 283 1.75 10.58 15.07
C VAL A 283 0.27 10.40 15.41
N LEU A 284 -0.62 10.54 14.42
CA LEU A 284 -2.06 10.54 14.65
C LEU A 284 -2.68 9.13 14.65
N LEU A 285 -1.98 8.13 14.10
CA LEU A 285 -2.50 6.76 13.98
C LEU A 285 -3.02 6.16 15.31
N PRO A 286 -2.37 6.34 16.49
CA PRO A 286 -2.90 5.84 17.76
C PRO A 286 -4.23 6.50 18.18
N SER A 287 -4.38 7.79 17.91
CA SER A 287 -5.62 8.53 18.18
C SER A 287 -6.75 8.12 17.25
N ILE A 288 -6.42 7.89 15.99
CA ILE A 288 -7.34 7.35 14.99
C ILE A 288 -7.78 5.93 15.35
N GLY A 289 -6.88 5.09 15.88
CA GLY A 289 -7.22 3.75 16.39
C GLY A 289 -8.24 3.80 17.53
N ARG A 290 -8.08 4.74 18.47
CA ARG A 290 -9.08 4.98 19.54
C ARG A 290 -10.41 5.47 18.99
N LEU A 291 -10.40 6.31 17.96
CA LEU A 291 -11.61 6.75 17.29
C LEU A 291 -12.30 5.58 16.59
N ALA A 292 -11.54 4.73 15.89
CA ALA A 292 -12.05 3.52 15.21
C ALA A 292 -12.80 2.60 16.17
N SER A 293 -12.25 2.36 17.37
CA SER A 293 -12.91 1.52 18.39
C SER A 293 -14.20 2.11 18.95
N ARG A 294 -14.38 3.46 18.90
CA ARG A 294 -15.60 4.14 19.39
C ARG A 294 -16.70 4.22 18.33
N VAL A 295 -16.34 4.55 17.09
CA VAL A 295 -17.34 4.83 16.03
C VAL A 295 -17.62 3.62 15.13
N GLY A 296 -16.74 2.63 15.14
CA GLY A 296 -16.76 1.46 14.28
C GLY A 296 -16.17 1.71 12.88
N PRO A 297 -15.65 0.64 12.22
CA PRO A 297 -14.85 0.76 10.99
C PRO A 297 -15.58 1.39 9.82
N LEU A 298 -16.86 1.04 9.59
CA LEU A 298 -17.62 1.57 8.44
C LEU A 298 -17.97 3.05 8.59
N ARG A 299 -18.27 3.49 9.80
CA ARG A 299 -18.53 4.92 10.05
C ARG A 299 -17.21 5.71 9.93
N LEU A 300 -16.12 5.16 10.44
CA LEU A 300 -14.80 5.76 10.27
C LEU A 300 -14.43 5.89 8.79
N LEU A 301 -14.69 4.85 7.98
CA LEU A 301 -14.49 4.88 6.54
C LEU A 301 -15.27 6.00 5.88
N GLY A 302 -16.55 6.16 6.23
CA GLY A 302 -17.40 7.23 5.70
C GLY A 302 -16.91 8.64 6.07
N LEU A 303 -16.58 8.86 7.35
CA LEU A 303 -16.04 10.14 7.83
C LEU A 303 -14.72 10.50 7.16
N ALA A 304 -13.78 9.53 7.10
CA ALA A 304 -12.48 9.73 6.45
C ALA A 304 -12.66 10.03 4.96
N SER A 305 -13.55 9.32 4.27
CA SER A 305 -13.81 9.54 2.84
C SER A 305 -14.36 10.93 2.55
N ILE A 306 -15.34 11.39 3.35
CA ILE A 306 -15.89 12.74 3.22
C ILE A 306 -14.78 13.79 3.45
N ALA A 307 -13.95 13.59 4.47
CA ALA A 307 -12.84 14.52 4.77
C ALA A 307 -11.75 14.53 3.68
N ILE A 308 -11.51 13.41 2.97
CA ILE A 308 -10.54 13.32 1.87
C ILE A 308 -11.02 14.07 0.61
N VAL A 309 -12.34 14.16 0.36
CA VAL A 309 -12.88 14.76 -0.88
C VAL A 309 -12.27 16.14 -1.17
N PRO A 310 -12.28 17.13 -0.27
CA PRO A 310 -11.82 18.48 -0.58
C PRO A 310 -10.29 18.63 -0.61
N LEU A 311 -9.52 17.64 -0.15
CA LEU A 311 -8.07 17.79 0.08
C LEU A 311 -7.31 18.26 -1.16
N ALA A 312 -7.68 17.78 -2.36
CA ALA A 312 -6.99 18.21 -3.59
C ALA A 312 -7.24 19.69 -3.90
N MET A 313 -8.46 20.18 -3.66
CA MET A 313 -8.81 21.59 -3.88
C MET A 313 -8.10 22.54 -2.90
N LEU A 314 -7.77 22.08 -1.69
CA LEU A 314 -7.04 22.85 -0.71
C LEU A 314 -5.59 23.19 -1.13
N TRP A 315 -5.09 22.63 -2.22
CA TRP A 315 -3.79 22.97 -2.78
C TRP A 315 -3.81 24.26 -3.62
N LEU A 316 -4.98 24.72 -4.05
CA LEU A 316 -5.11 25.84 -4.98
C LEU A 316 -5.02 27.24 -4.31
N PRO A 317 -5.56 27.46 -3.08
CA PRO A 317 -5.66 28.81 -2.49
C PRO A 317 -4.32 29.46 -2.17
N SER A 318 -3.25 28.69 -1.94
CA SER A 318 -1.98 29.25 -1.51
C SER A 318 -0.77 28.42 -1.97
N ARG A 319 0.29 29.13 -2.37
CA ARG A 319 1.61 28.55 -2.70
C ARG A 319 2.57 28.53 -1.50
N HIS A 320 2.13 29.01 -0.33
CA HIS A 320 2.98 29.03 0.87
C HIS A 320 3.23 27.63 1.42
N VAL A 321 4.51 27.28 1.62
CA VAL A 321 4.94 25.98 2.14
C VAL A 321 4.27 25.69 3.50
N ALA A 322 4.20 26.65 4.41
CA ALA A 322 3.59 26.48 5.72
C ALA A 322 2.08 26.14 5.62
N TYR A 323 1.34 26.79 4.71
CA TYR A 323 -0.06 26.47 4.45
C TYR A 323 -0.21 25.04 3.93
N LEU A 324 0.61 24.65 2.94
CA LEU A 324 0.56 23.31 2.35
C LEU A 324 1.00 22.23 3.34
N CYS A 325 1.92 22.51 4.26
CA CYS A 325 2.21 21.62 5.39
C CYS A 325 0.96 21.41 6.26
N GLY A 326 0.18 22.47 6.55
CA GLY A 326 -1.11 22.35 7.24
C GLY A 326 -2.11 21.46 6.50
N VAL A 327 -2.24 21.62 5.18
CA VAL A 327 -3.06 20.75 4.31
C VAL A 327 -2.55 19.29 4.38
N GLN A 328 -1.24 19.09 4.40
CA GLN A 328 -0.65 17.76 4.48
C GLN A 328 -0.80 17.08 5.85
N VAL A 329 -0.88 17.87 6.95
CA VAL A 329 -1.27 17.30 8.26
C VAL A 329 -2.69 16.76 8.20
N ALA A 330 -3.62 17.53 7.65
CA ALA A 330 -5.00 17.08 7.47
C ALA A 330 -5.08 15.86 6.53
N ALA A 331 -4.35 15.89 5.41
CA ALA A 331 -4.27 14.78 4.48
C ALA A 331 -3.73 13.50 5.14
N GLY A 332 -2.62 13.61 5.89
CA GLY A 332 -2.04 12.49 6.64
C GLY A 332 -3.03 11.87 7.63
N ALA A 333 -3.76 12.69 8.38
CA ALA A 333 -4.79 12.24 9.31
C ALA A 333 -5.95 11.52 8.59
N CYS A 334 -6.50 12.11 7.53
CA CYS A 334 -7.64 11.56 6.80
C CYS A 334 -7.28 10.26 6.08
N TRP A 335 -6.10 10.19 5.43
CA TRP A 335 -5.64 8.97 4.77
C TRP A 335 -5.30 7.87 5.77
N ALA A 336 -4.69 8.19 6.92
CA ALA A 336 -4.45 7.20 7.97
C ALA A 336 -5.77 6.61 8.50
N ALA A 337 -6.81 7.45 8.68
CA ALA A 337 -8.13 7.00 9.09
C ALA A 337 -8.80 6.12 8.02
N TYR A 338 -8.68 6.49 6.75
CA TYR A 338 -9.20 5.71 5.63
C TYR A 338 -8.52 4.34 5.53
N GLU A 339 -7.18 4.28 5.52
CA GLU A 339 -6.41 3.04 5.42
C GLU A 339 -6.69 2.09 6.59
N LEU A 340 -6.74 2.63 7.82
CA LEU A 340 -7.09 1.85 9.00
C LEU A 340 -8.53 1.32 8.90
N ALA A 341 -9.48 2.17 8.50
CA ALA A 341 -10.87 1.77 8.35
C ALA A 341 -11.05 0.67 7.29
N VAL A 342 -10.41 0.79 6.12
CA VAL A 342 -10.41 -0.24 5.08
C VAL A 342 -9.90 -1.56 5.63
N MET A 343 -8.75 -1.55 6.32
CA MET A 343 -8.17 -2.76 6.93
C MET A 343 -9.15 -3.40 7.93
N LEU A 344 -9.73 -2.63 8.83
CA LEU A 344 -10.67 -3.15 9.85
C LEU A 344 -11.96 -3.68 9.22
N VAL A 345 -12.49 -3.01 8.19
CA VAL A 345 -13.68 -3.47 7.46
C VAL A 345 -13.43 -4.83 6.80
N PHE A 346 -12.24 -5.08 6.24
CA PHE A 346 -11.89 -6.39 5.69
C PHE A 346 -11.84 -7.48 6.77
N PHE A 347 -11.49 -7.15 8.01
CA PHE A 347 -11.47 -8.12 9.11
C PHE A 347 -12.87 -8.40 9.67
N GLU A 348 -13.75 -7.40 9.76
CA GLU A 348 -15.06 -7.51 10.40
C GLU A 348 -16.20 -7.90 9.44
N ALA A 349 -16.12 -7.48 8.17
CA ALA A 349 -17.22 -7.62 7.23
C ALA A 349 -17.20 -8.94 6.43
N PHE A 350 -16.10 -9.69 6.47
CA PHE A 350 -15.93 -10.89 5.63
C PHE A 350 -15.55 -12.11 6.45
N ASP A 351 -16.28 -13.22 6.24
CA ASP A 351 -15.92 -14.53 6.76
C ASP A 351 -14.54 -14.97 6.28
N GLN A 352 -13.84 -15.73 7.12
CA GLN A 352 -12.48 -16.18 6.85
C GLN A 352 -12.36 -16.95 5.50
N ARG A 353 -13.42 -17.69 5.12
CA ARG A 353 -13.47 -18.44 3.84
C ARG A 353 -13.66 -17.54 2.61
N GLU A 354 -14.35 -16.42 2.74
CA GLU A 354 -14.61 -15.48 1.64
C GLU A 354 -13.54 -14.41 1.52
N ARG A 355 -12.89 -14.06 2.63
CA ARG A 355 -11.92 -12.96 2.74
C ARG A 355 -10.84 -13.03 1.66
N THR A 356 -10.21 -14.19 1.44
CA THR A 356 -9.14 -14.35 0.45
C THR A 356 -9.61 -14.00 -0.97
N GLY A 357 -10.80 -14.45 -1.36
CA GLY A 357 -11.36 -14.16 -2.68
C GLY A 357 -11.73 -12.68 -2.84
N VAL A 358 -12.36 -12.07 -1.82
CA VAL A 358 -12.72 -10.65 -1.82
C VAL A 358 -11.48 -9.77 -1.86
N VAL A 359 -10.45 -10.07 -1.07
CA VAL A 359 -9.17 -9.34 -1.08
C VAL A 359 -8.48 -9.44 -2.45
N THR A 360 -8.53 -10.59 -3.11
CA THR A 360 -7.96 -10.75 -4.45
C THR A 360 -8.68 -9.85 -5.47
N VAL A 361 -10.02 -9.84 -5.47
CA VAL A 361 -10.83 -8.98 -6.35
C VAL A 361 -10.58 -7.50 -6.03
N TYR A 362 -10.53 -7.16 -4.75
CA TYR A 362 -10.21 -5.80 -4.28
C TYR A 362 -8.84 -5.34 -4.79
N ASN A 363 -7.78 -6.12 -4.58
CA ASN A 363 -6.42 -5.74 -4.99
C ASN A 363 -6.33 -5.54 -6.50
N LEU A 364 -6.94 -6.42 -7.29
CA LEU A 364 -6.99 -6.27 -8.75
C LEU A 364 -7.81 -5.02 -9.14
N GLY A 365 -8.97 -4.82 -8.53
CA GLY A 365 -9.82 -3.65 -8.77
C GLY A 365 -9.12 -2.33 -8.43
N ILE A 366 -8.41 -2.26 -7.31
CA ILE A 366 -7.62 -1.08 -6.91
C ILE A 366 -6.48 -0.82 -7.90
N ALA A 367 -5.79 -1.86 -8.37
CA ALA A 367 -4.71 -1.70 -9.34
C ALA A 367 -5.23 -1.13 -10.67
N VAL A 368 -6.35 -1.66 -11.18
CA VAL A 368 -7.03 -1.13 -12.37
C VAL A 368 -7.49 0.30 -12.14
N ALA A 369 -8.14 0.59 -11.00
CA ALA A 369 -8.61 1.92 -10.64
C ALA A 369 -7.46 2.94 -10.55
N THR A 370 -6.31 2.53 -10.01
CA THR A 370 -5.10 3.36 -9.91
C THR A 370 -4.61 3.78 -11.30
N VAL A 371 -4.45 2.84 -12.22
CA VAL A 371 -3.93 3.16 -13.55
C VAL A 371 -4.96 3.90 -14.40
N ALA A 372 -6.22 3.48 -14.35
CA ALA A 372 -7.29 4.17 -15.08
C ALA A 372 -7.43 5.62 -14.57
N GLY A 373 -7.40 5.84 -13.24
CA GLY A 373 -7.43 7.17 -12.66
C GLY A 373 -6.23 8.03 -13.09
N ALA A 374 -5.02 7.51 -12.92
CA ALA A 374 -3.80 8.20 -13.34
C ALA A 374 -3.78 8.49 -14.85
N GLY A 375 -4.21 7.54 -15.69
CA GLY A 375 -4.32 7.71 -17.13
C GLY A 375 -5.33 8.80 -17.52
N CYS A 376 -6.53 8.82 -16.91
CA CYS A 376 -7.51 9.89 -17.12
C CYS A 376 -6.96 11.25 -16.68
N GLY A 377 -6.27 11.32 -15.53
CA GLY A 377 -5.63 12.55 -15.07
C GLY A 377 -4.55 13.03 -16.02
N GLY A 378 -3.70 12.14 -16.52
CA GLY A 378 -2.65 12.47 -17.49
C GLY A 378 -3.21 12.91 -18.83
N LEU A 379 -4.27 12.26 -19.32
CA LEU A 379 -4.94 12.67 -20.53
C LEU A 379 -5.52 14.08 -20.40
N LEU A 380 -6.19 14.35 -19.26
CA LEU A 380 -6.75 15.68 -18.96
C LEU A 380 -5.66 16.77 -18.96
N LEU A 381 -4.54 16.54 -18.29
CA LEU A 381 -3.42 17.48 -18.29
C LEU A 381 -2.83 17.68 -19.69
N ARG A 382 -2.68 16.62 -20.46
CA ARG A 382 -2.16 16.67 -21.83
C ARG A 382 -3.08 17.47 -22.75
N THR A 383 -4.39 17.33 -22.62
CA THR A 383 -5.37 18.06 -23.46
C THR A 383 -5.52 19.53 -23.08
N LEU A 384 -5.35 19.87 -21.79
CA LEU A 384 -5.49 21.24 -21.29
C LEU A 384 -4.16 22.01 -21.22
N GLY A 385 -2.98 21.37 -21.46
CA GLY A 385 -1.71 22.04 -21.65
C GLY A 385 -0.88 22.25 -20.38
N GLU A 386 -0.96 21.39 -19.36
CA GLU A 386 -0.09 21.37 -18.16
C GLU A 386 0.05 22.73 -17.42
N THR A 387 -0.98 23.58 -17.51
CA THR A 387 -1.03 24.91 -16.85
C THR A 387 -1.64 24.82 -15.45
N TRP A 388 -1.60 25.91 -14.69
CA TRP A 388 -2.26 26.01 -13.39
C TRP A 388 -3.77 25.72 -13.49
N GLU A 389 -4.46 26.22 -14.53
CA GLU A 389 -5.88 25.95 -14.78
C GLU A 389 -6.14 24.48 -15.08
N ALA A 390 -5.22 23.80 -15.76
CA ALA A 390 -5.29 22.39 -16.01
C ALA A 390 -5.18 21.57 -14.71
N TYR A 391 -4.27 21.94 -13.82
CA TYR A 391 -4.18 21.29 -12.49
C TYR A 391 -5.40 21.61 -11.62
N ALA A 392 -5.91 22.84 -11.65
CA ALA A 392 -7.14 23.19 -10.92
C ALA A 392 -8.33 22.37 -11.40
N THR A 393 -8.48 22.21 -12.71
CA THR A 393 -9.52 21.36 -13.33
C THR A 393 -9.33 19.89 -12.93
N LEU A 394 -8.11 19.38 -12.97
CA LEU A 394 -7.78 18.01 -12.55
C LEU A 394 -8.18 17.76 -11.08
N PHE A 395 -7.84 18.68 -10.19
CA PHE A 395 -8.19 18.56 -8.77
C PHE A 395 -9.71 18.64 -8.54
N ALA A 396 -10.40 19.51 -9.27
CA ALA A 396 -11.86 19.60 -9.22
C ALA A 396 -12.52 18.31 -9.71
N VAL A 397 -12.13 17.80 -10.87
CA VAL A 397 -12.65 16.53 -11.42
C VAL A 397 -12.37 15.35 -10.46
N SER A 398 -11.18 15.28 -9.87
CA SER A 398 -10.83 14.29 -8.84
C SER A 398 -11.72 14.41 -7.60
N CYS A 399 -12.05 15.61 -7.16
CA CYS A 399 -13.01 15.84 -6.05
C CYS A 399 -14.41 15.33 -6.41
N VAL A 400 -14.91 15.68 -7.59
CA VAL A 400 -16.24 15.26 -8.07
C VAL A 400 -16.29 13.74 -8.19
N ALA A 401 -15.29 13.10 -8.75
CA ALA A 401 -15.22 11.64 -8.88
C ALA A 401 -15.27 10.94 -7.51
N ARG A 402 -14.54 11.45 -6.50
CA ARG A 402 -14.60 10.93 -5.12
C ARG A 402 -15.96 11.17 -4.46
N LEU A 403 -16.55 12.34 -4.67
CA LEU A 403 -17.87 12.66 -4.16
C LEU A 403 -18.93 11.73 -4.77
N ALA A 404 -18.86 11.48 -6.06
CA ALA A 404 -19.76 10.56 -6.78
C ALA A 404 -19.65 9.10 -6.30
N ALA A 405 -18.55 8.69 -5.68
CA ALA A 405 -18.40 7.37 -5.10
C ALA A 405 -19.14 7.20 -3.75
N LEU A 406 -19.38 8.28 -2.97
CA LEU A 406 -19.97 8.20 -1.63
C LEU A 406 -21.38 7.56 -1.56
N PRO A 407 -22.29 7.78 -2.52
CA PRO A 407 -23.59 7.09 -2.54
C PRO A 407 -23.47 5.56 -2.60
N ILE A 408 -22.40 5.02 -3.24
CA ILE A 408 -22.15 3.58 -3.29
C ILE A 408 -21.80 3.05 -1.90
N LEU A 409 -21.01 3.80 -1.11
CA LEU A 409 -20.73 3.46 0.29
C LEU A 409 -22.00 3.44 1.13
N ARG A 410 -22.88 4.43 0.96
CA ARG A 410 -24.16 4.45 1.68
C ARG A 410 -25.01 3.21 1.37
N ARG A 411 -25.05 2.76 0.12
CA ARG A 411 -25.70 1.49 -0.25
C ARG A 411 -25.06 0.30 0.46
N ALA A 412 -23.72 0.22 0.48
CA ALA A 412 -23.00 -0.83 1.18
C ALA A 412 -23.30 -0.86 2.70
N MET A 413 -23.51 0.31 3.33
CA MET A 413 -23.87 0.42 4.73
C MET A 413 -25.29 -0.07 5.02
N LEU A 414 -26.21 0.09 4.07
CA LEU A 414 -27.62 -0.30 4.20
C LEU A 414 -27.87 -1.79 3.87
N THR A 415 -26.94 -2.45 3.16
CA THR A 415 -27.06 -3.87 2.85
C THR A 415 -26.76 -4.69 4.11
N PRO A 416 -27.64 -5.58 4.58
CA PRO A 416 -27.37 -6.42 5.74
C PRO A 416 -26.18 -7.33 5.49
N PRO A 417 -25.42 -7.73 6.54
CA PRO A 417 -24.41 -8.77 6.40
C PRO A 417 -25.09 -10.04 5.89
N ALA A 418 -24.37 -10.82 5.07
CA ALA A 418 -24.86 -12.12 4.61
C ALA A 418 -25.28 -12.93 5.84
N SER A 419 -26.57 -13.24 5.96
CA SER A 419 -27.08 -14.04 7.05
C SER A 419 -26.38 -15.40 7.01
N GLU A 420 -25.82 -15.82 8.15
CA GLU A 420 -25.50 -17.24 8.36
C GLU A 420 -26.65 -18.08 7.81
N PRO A 421 -26.36 -19.18 7.09
CA PRO A 421 -27.41 -20.12 6.77
C PRO A 421 -28.05 -20.53 8.10
N ARG A 422 -29.27 -20.07 8.35
CA ARG A 422 -30.06 -20.55 9.48
C ARG A 422 -29.97 -22.04 9.44
N SER A 423 -29.44 -22.63 10.49
CA SER A 423 -29.55 -24.05 10.80
C SER A 423 -31.05 -24.39 10.94
N ARG A 424 -31.74 -24.46 9.80
CA ARG A 424 -33.01 -25.14 9.68
C ARG A 424 -32.69 -26.62 9.66
N ASP A 425 -32.53 -27.26 10.78
CA ASP A 425 -32.62 -28.70 10.90
C ASP A 425 -32.37 -29.20 12.35
N CYS A 426 -32.72 -28.42 13.37
CA CYS A 426 -32.75 -28.93 14.73
C CYS A 426 -34.12 -28.84 15.41
N ARG A 427 -35.22 -28.78 14.64
CA ARG A 427 -36.59 -28.76 15.24
C ARG A 427 -37.55 -29.80 14.64
N GLU A 428 -37.10 -30.78 13.93
CA GLU A 428 -37.97 -31.86 13.42
C GLU A 428 -37.54 -33.28 13.81
N SER A 429 -36.84 -33.48 14.94
CA SER A 429 -36.65 -34.83 15.50
C SER A 429 -36.83 -34.88 17.01
N SER A 430 -37.86 -34.18 17.53
CA SER A 430 -38.38 -34.46 18.86
C SER A 430 -39.75 -35.17 18.77
N SER A 431 -39.77 -36.38 18.22
CA SER A 431 -40.79 -37.32 18.58
C SER A 431 -40.41 -37.95 19.94
N PRO A 432 -41.32 -37.98 20.90
CA PRO A 432 -41.04 -38.57 22.20
C PRO A 432 -41.12 -40.10 22.10
N ASP A 433 -39.96 -40.75 21.95
CA ASP A 433 -39.87 -42.18 22.15
C ASP A 433 -39.88 -42.49 23.67
N ARG A 434 -41.03 -43.00 24.12
CA ARG A 434 -41.28 -43.52 25.47
C ARG A 434 -40.76 -44.95 25.59
N SER A 435 -39.48 -45.15 25.72
CA SER A 435 -38.96 -46.44 26.15
C SER A 435 -37.46 -46.39 26.48
N ARG A 436 -37.09 -45.86 27.65
CA ARG A 436 -35.85 -46.27 28.35
C ARG A 436 -36.04 -46.13 29.87
N PRO A 437 -35.66 -47.16 30.66
CA PRO A 437 -35.82 -47.15 32.11
C PRO A 437 -34.76 -46.28 32.80
N PRO A 438 -34.97 -45.88 34.08
CA PRO A 438 -34.09 -44.99 34.80
C PRO A 438 -32.82 -45.66 35.23
N CYS A 439 -31.68 -45.13 34.89
CA CYS A 439 -30.39 -45.49 35.51
C CYS A 439 -30.24 -44.80 36.85
N THR A 440 -30.21 -45.57 37.91
CA THR A 440 -29.87 -45.22 39.30
C THR A 440 -28.35 -45.02 39.42
N ARG A 441 -27.97 -43.96 40.15
CA ARG A 441 -26.79 -43.53 40.88
C ARG A 441 -25.89 -42.51 40.16
#